data_f2589b0fddc8ae25f8d6340e8bed7390
#
_entry.id   f2589b0fddc8ae25f8d6340e8bed7390
#
_cell.length_a   1.000
_cell.length_b   1.000
_cell.length_c   1.000
_cell.angle_alpha   90.00
_cell.angle_beta   90.00
_cell.angle_gamma   90.00
#
_symmetry.space_group_name_H-M   'P 1'
#
loop_
_entity.id
_entity.type
_entity.pdbx_description
1 polymer ?
#
loop_
_entity_poly.entity_id
_entity_poly.type
_entity_poly.pdbx_seq_one_letter_code
_entity_poly.pdbx_strand_id
1 'polypeptide(L)'
;MLMAGLIVAWKLPKREDCYIHMGIAVYDLNDTFMEKYIRTLQDMIEKTEIAGRKISYEIYNADGKNKKQEKQLQYMYAQEYDIMLVNLVEPASAASVLNEAEEKEIPVILYNREVAEKDLQIVKDVWYVGTDGKAAGEIQGKLLKELWDKQKQSVDRNQNGKLDYMLIEGKSLIMIRFGELTDFWSQEENCR
;
A
#
# COMPACT_ATOMS: atom_id res chain seq x y z
N MET A 1 5.98 -8.35 13.06
CA MET A 1 5.73 -7.03 13.68
C MET A 1 6.84 -6.52 14.60
N LEU A 2 7.60 -7.36 15.30
CA LEU A 2 8.69 -6.92 16.22
C LEU A 2 10.00 -6.46 15.55
N MET A 3 10.27 -6.92 14.33
CA MET A 3 11.54 -6.61 13.63
C MET A 3 11.59 -5.19 13.04
N ALA A 4 10.47 -4.65 12.59
CA ALA A 4 10.42 -3.28 12.04
C ALA A 4 10.68 -2.21 13.11
N GLY A 5 10.22 -2.42 14.34
CA GLY A 5 10.45 -1.49 15.45
C GLY A 5 11.93 -1.39 15.87
N LEU A 6 12.70 -2.47 15.75
CA LEU A 6 14.12 -2.49 16.10
C LEU A 6 15.00 -1.75 15.09
N ILE A 7 14.66 -1.80 13.81
CA ILE A 7 15.44 -1.15 12.73
C ILE A 7 15.27 0.36 12.76
N VAL A 8 14.03 0.82 13.00
CA VAL A 8 13.73 2.25 13.12
C VAL A 8 14.41 2.87 14.36
N ALA A 9 14.41 2.15 15.48
CA ALA A 9 15.05 2.65 16.72
C ALA A 9 16.56 2.88 16.60
N TRP A 10 17.24 2.16 15.68
CA TRP A 10 18.70 2.30 15.47
C TRP A 10 19.08 3.62 14.77
N LYS A 11 18.19 4.16 13.91
CA LYS A 11 18.49 5.33 13.07
C LYS A 11 17.78 6.63 13.48
N LEU A 12 16.95 6.57 14.51
CA LEU A 12 16.32 7.79 15.01
C LEU A 12 17.37 8.80 15.47
N PRO A 13 17.31 10.05 15.01
CA PRO A 13 18.23 11.08 15.42
C PRO A 13 18.23 11.22 16.95
N LYS A 14 19.42 11.50 17.52
CA LYS A 14 19.58 11.73 18.95
C LYS A 14 19.07 13.13 19.30
N ARG A 15 17.76 13.35 19.16
CA ARG A 15 17.13 14.53 19.71
C ARG A 15 16.85 14.32 21.19
N GLU A 16 17.06 15.36 21.98
CA GLU A 16 16.77 15.35 23.42
C GLU A 16 15.25 15.43 23.73
N ASP A 17 14.40 15.57 22.69
CA ASP A 17 12.97 15.63 22.88
C ASP A 17 12.33 14.26 23.12
N CYS A 18 11.21 14.25 23.82
CA CYS A 18 10.48 13.04 24.19
C CYS A 18 9.60 12.50 23.05
N TYR A 19 9.72 13.05 21.84
CA TYR A 19 8.85 12.70 20.71
C TYR A 19 9.64 12.23 19.50
N ILE A 20 8.97 11.37 18.71
CA ILE A 20 9.33 11.03 17.34
C ILE A 20 8.34 11.77 16.46
N HIS A 21 8.81 12.64 15.58
CA HIS A 21 7.99 13.43 14.68
C HIS A 21 7.74 12.69 13.37
N MET A 22 6.48 12.40 13.08
CA MET A 22 6.05 11.60 11.92
C MET A 22 5.19 12.42 10.97
N GLY A 23 5.56 12.48 9.69
CA GLY A 23 4.73 13.02 8.64
C GLY A 23 3.93 11.91 7.95
N ILE A 24 2.61 12.04 7.80
CA ILE A 24 1.75 11.03 7.18
C ILE A 24 1.07 11.63 5.95
N ALA A 25 1.51 11.22 4.75
CA ALA A 25 0.88 11.59 3.49
C ALA A 25 -0.15 10.54 3.07
N VAL A 26 -1.39 10.97 2.82
CA VAL A 26 -2.52 10.12 2.44
C VAL A 26 -3.03 10.53 1.06
N TYR A 27 -3.27 9.55 0.18
CA TYR A 27 -3.75 9.86 -1.16
C TYR A 27 -5.15 10.47 -1.18
N ASP A 28 -6.07 9.96 -0.36
CA ASP A 28 -7.45 10.48 -0.25
C ASP A 28 -8.12 9.96 1.03
N LEU A 29 -8.53 10.87 1.92
CA LEU A 29 -9.29 10.54 3.13
C LEU A 29 -10.79 10.37 2.89
N ASN A 30 -11.31 10.71 1.70
CA ASN A 30 -12.69 10.42 1.34
C ASN A 30 -12.87 8.95 0.91
N ASP A 31 -11.79 8.21 0.70
CA ASP A 31 -11.84 6.76 0.53
C ASP A 31 -12.14 6.10 1.88
N THR A 32 -13.23 5.31 1.92
CA THR A 32 -13.74 4.69 3.15
C THR A 32 -12.76 3.69 3.78
N PHE A 33 -11.91 3.05 2.97
CA PHE A 33 -10.86 2.17 3.47
C PHE A 33 -9.77 3.01 4.13
N MET A 34 -9.34 4.09 3.48
CA MET A 34 -8.28 4.96 4.01
C MET A 34 -8.72 5.69 5.27
N GLU A 35 -9.97 6.13 5.35
CA GLU A 35 -10.51 6.72 6.57
C GLU A 35 -10.36 5.76 7.77
N LYS A 36 -10.78 4.49 7.60
CA LYS A 36 -10.64 3.47 8.65
C LYS A 36 -9.18 3.14 8.95
N TYR A 37 -8.36 3.03 7.91
CA TYR A 37 -6.94 2.75 8.05
C TYR A 37 -6.24 3.82 8.91
N ILE A 38 -6.46 5.10 8.59
CA ILE A 38 -5.86 6.22 9.31
C ILE A 38 -6.36 6.30 10.74
N ARG A 39 -7.65 6.09 11.00
CA ARG A 39 -8.17 6.02 12.38
C ARG A 39 -7.49 4.92 13.20
N THR A 40 -7.37 3.73 12.61
CA THR A 40 -6.68 2.62 13.29
C THR A 40 -5.20 2.93 13.53
N LEU A 41 -4.54 3.57 12.57
CA LEU A 41 -3.15 4.00 12.71
C LEU A 41 -3.00 5.03 13.84
N GLN A 42 -3.89 6.02 13.94
CA GLN A 42 -3.91 7.00 15.02
C GLN A 42 -4.07 6.33 16.39
N ASP A 43 -5.06 5.43 16.51
CA ASP A 43 -5.29 4.67 17.75
C ASP A 43 -4.07 3.82 18.16
N MET A 44 -3.31 3.31 17.19
CA MET A 44 -2.08 2.57 17.46
C MET A 44 -0.94 3.49 17.86
N ILE A 45 -0.77 4.63 17.21
CA ILE A 45 0.27 5.62 17.51
C ILE A 45 0.11 6.13 18.95
N GLU A 46 -1.11 6.46 19.36
CA GLU A 46 -1.39 6.97 20.71
C GLU A 46 -1.03 5.98 21.83
N LYS A 47 -1.00 4.69 21.51
CA LYS A 47 -0.68 3.59 22.45
C LYS A 47 0.75 3.09 22.31
N THR A 48 1.55 3.69 21.40
CA THR A 48 2.89 3.19 21.08
C THR A 48 3.96 4.17 21.53
N GLU A 49 4.97 3.64 22.20
CA GLU A 49 6.21 4.33 22.48
C GLU A 49 7.38 3.55 21.85
N ILE A 50 8.32 4.25 21.29
CA ILE A 50 9.53 3.68 20.70
C ILE A 50 10.73 4.21 21.46
N ALA A 51 11.48 3.30 22.11
CA ALA A 51 12.61 3.64 22.96
C ALA A 51 12.29 4.70 24.05
N GLY A 52 11.07 4.63 24.63
CA GLY A 52 10.60 5.56 25.65
C GLY A 52 10.14 6.92 25.12
N ARG A 53 10.07 7.09 23.80
CA ARG A 53 9.60 8.33 23.14
C ARG A 53 8.20 8.13 22.57
N LYS A 54 7.35 9.11 22.76
CA LYS A 54 6.02 9.16 22.13
C LYS A 54 6.12 9.57 20.66
N ILE A 55 5.08 9.28 19.89
CA ILE A 55 5.00 9.68 18.50
C ILE A 55 4.07 10.87 18.39
N SER A 56 4.55 11.97 17.82
CA SER A 56 3.72 13.07 17.34
C SER A 56 3.60 12.96 15.83
N TYR A 57 2.46 13.33 15.26
CA TYR A 57 2.24 13.18 13.82
C TYR A 57 1.41 14.30 13.22
N GLU A 58 1.61 14.54 11.93
CA GLU A 58 0.78 15.40 11.09
C GLU A 58 0.29 14.62 9.87
N ILE A 59 -0.97 14.85 9.45
CA ILE A 59 -1.60 14.16 8.33
C ILE A 59 -1.84 15.12 7.18
N TYR A 60 -1.39 14.75 5.99
CA TYR A 60 -1.50 15.50 4.75
C TYR A 60 -2.39 14.75 3.76
N ASN A 61 -3.62 15.23 3.55
CA ASN A 61 -4.57 14.63 2.62
C ASN A 61 -4.45 15.23 1.22
N ALA A 62 -4.17 14.41 0.23
CA ALA A 62 -4.01 14.85 -1.15
C ALA A 62 -5.34 14.99 -1.93
N ASP A 63 -6.47 14.53 -1.40
CA ASP A 63 -7.78 14.48 -2.06
C ASP A 63 -7.74 13.84 -3.46
N GLY A 64 -6.94 12.80 -3.63
CA GLY A 64 -6.74 12.10 -4.90
C GLY A 64 -6.00 12.91 -5.98
N LYS A 65 -5.37 14.05 -5.62
CA LYS A 65 -4.73 14.96 -6.56
C LYS A 65 -3.21 14.89 -6.45
N ASN A 66 -2.55 14.36 -7.49
CA ASN A 66 -1.10 14.19 -7.49
C ASN A 66 -0.36 15.52 -7.26
N LYS A 67 -0.73 16.58 -7.98
CA LYS A 67 -0.11 17.92 -7.81
C LYS A 67 -0.26 18.50 -6.39
N LYS A 68 -1.32 18.12 -5.67
CA LYS A 68 -1.48 18.52 -4.26
C LYS A 68 -0.51 17.74 -3.40
N GLN A 69 -0.41 16.43 -3.63
CA GLN A 69 0.52 15.58 -2.90
C GLN A 69 1.97 16.00 -3.11
N GLU A 70 2.38 16.30 -4.35
CA GLU A 70 3.71 16.81 -4.65
C GLU A 70 4.07 18.04 -3.80
N LYS A 71 3.17 19.03 -3.73
CA LYS A 71 3.38 20.23 -2.90
C LYS A 71 3.45 19.89 -1.40
N GLN A 72 2.63 18.95 -0.94
CA GLN A 72 2.64 18.50 0.45
C GLN A 72 3.95 17.79 0.78
N LEU A 73 4.43 16.90 -0.09
CA LEU A 73 5.70 16.22 0.08
C LEU A 73 6.87 17.20 0.10
N GLN A 74 6.90 18.19 -0.80
CA GLN A 74 7.92 19.24 -0.77
C GLN A 74 7.90 20.01 0.56
N TYR A 75 6.72 20.31 1.09
CA TYR A 75 6.60 20.91 2.42
C TYR A 75 7.12 19.98 3.51
N MET A 76 6.75 18.68 3.46
CA MET A 76 7.16 17.69 4.43
C MET A 76 8.69 17.48 4.47
N TYR A 77 9.36 17.51 3.31
CA TYR A 77 10.83 17.42 3.27
C TYR A 77 11.54 18.63 3.90
N ALA A 78 10.86 19.78 3.96
CA ALA A 78 11.38 20.96 4.62
C ALA A 78 11.10 20.97 6.14
N GLN A 79 10.28 20.03 6.62
CA GLN A 79 10.07 19.83 8.06
C GLN A 79 11.10 18.85 8.61
N GLU A 80 11.34 18.93 9.88
CA GLU A 80 12.27 18.05 10.57
C GLU A 80 11.56 16.76 11.06
N TYR A 81 10.92 16.01 10.14
CA TYR A 81 10.36 14.70 10.47
C TYR A 81 11.44 13.65 10.66
N ASP A 82 11.30 12.84 11.70
CA ASP A 82 12.16 11.68 11.96
C ASP A 82 11.82 10.51 11.02
N ILE A 83 10.58 10.49 10.48
CA ILE A 83 10.10 9.47 9.55
C ILE A 83 8.87 9.98 8.77
N MET A 84 8.73 9.54 7.54
CA MET A 84 7.55 9.80 6.72
C MET A 84 6.82 8.51 6.37
N LEU A 85 5.49 8.49 6.56
CA LEU A 85 4.59 7.47 6.01
C LEU A 85 3.91 8.04 4.77
N VAL A 86 4.06 7.37 3.62
CA VAL A 86 3.58 7.93 2.35
C VAL A 86 2.71 6.92 1.60
N ASN A 87 1.44 7.28 1.40
CA ASN A 87 0.55 6.59 0.48
C ASN A 87 0.37 7.45 -0.78
N LEU A 88 0.99 7.01 -1.87
CA LEU A 88 1.07 7.78 -3.10
C LEU A 88 -0.28 7.85 -3.84
N VAL A 89 -0.60 9.04 -4.38
CA VAL A 89 -1.69 9.19 -5.36
C VAL A 89 -1.35 8.45 -6.66
N GLU A 90 -0.10 8.57 -7.10
CA GLU A 90 0.43 7.86 -8.27
C GLU A 90 1.64 7.02 -7.86
N PRO A 91 1.52 5.68 -7.83
CA PRO A 91 2.64 4.79 -7.49
C PRO A 91 3.88 5.01 -8.36
N ALA A 92 3.69 5.43 -9.62
CA ALA A 92 4.80 5.72 -10.54
C ALA A 92 5.71 6.88 -10.08
N SER A 93 5.26 7.72 -9.13
CA SER A 93 6.08 8.79 -8.55
C SER A 93 7.04 8.31 -7.44
N ALA A 94 7.00 7.03 -7.07
CA ALA A 94 7.78 6.49 -5.95
C ALA A 94 9.28 6.81 -6.05
N ALA A 95 9.88 6.58 -7.22
CA ALA A 95 11.31 6.85 -7.41
C ALA A 95 11.70 8.31 -7.11
N SER A 96 10.88 9.28 -7.56
CA SER A 96 11.14 10.70 -7.31
C SER A 96 11.01 11.03 -5.82
N VAL A 97 9.98 10.49 -5.16
CA VAL A 97 9.74 10.70 -3.72
C VAL A 97 10.87 10.11 -2.88
N LEU A 98 11.32 8.92 -3.22
CA LEU A 98 12.38 8.23 -2.48
C LEU A 98 13.75 8.91 -2.66
N ASN A 99 14.07 9.37 -3.88
CA ASN A 99 15.32 10.13 -4.12
C ASN A 99 15.39 11.42 -3.29
N GLU A 100 14.30 12.18 -3.24
CA GLU A 100 14.23 13.40 -2.43
C GLU A 100 14.38 13.10 -0.93
N ALA A 101 13.73 12.03 -0.46
CA ALA A 101 13.83 11.59 0.93
C ALA A 101 15.24 11.15 1.30
N GLU A 102 15.95 10.44 0.40
CA GLU A 102 17.35 10.04 0.59
C GLU A 102 18.27 11.27 0.68
N GLU A 103 18.09 12.27 -0.19
CA GLU A 103 18.85 13.53 -0.12
C GLU A 103 18.67 14.28 1.19
N LYS A 104 17.51 14.13 1.82
CA LYS A 104 17.17 14.73 3.12
C LYS A 104 17.44 13.81 4.31
N GLU A 105 17.94 12.60 4.06
CA GLU A 105 18.18 11.56 5.07
C GLU A 105 16.93 11.24 5.91
N ILE A 106 15.72 11.32 5.30
CA ILE A 106 14.44 11.03 5.95
C ILE A 106 14.00 9.61 5.62
N PRO A 107 13.89 8.70 6.60
CA PRO A 107 13.33 7.37 6.40
C PRO A 107 11.88 7.40 5.91
N VAL A 108 11.53 6.55 4.94
CA VAL A 108 10.17 6.51 4.36
C VAL A 108 9.58 5.12 4.48
N ILE A 109 8.34 5.07 4.94
CA ILE A 109 7.47 3.88 4.83
C ILE A 109 6.40 4.18 3.77
N LEU A 110 6.52 3.53 2.62
CA LEU A 110 5.44 3.50 1.64
C LEU A 110 4.37 2.50 2.09
N TYR A 111 3.09 2.85 1.95
CA TYR A 111 2.04 1.96 2.42
C TYR A 111 0.82 1.89 1.50
N ASN A 112 0.07 0.78 1.59
CA ASN A 112 -1.17 0.45 0.89
C ASN A 112 -0.99 0.27 -0.63
N ARG A 113 -0.66 1.31 -1.39
CA ARG A 113 -0.53 1.24 -2.85
C ARG A 113 0.83 0.66 -3.23
N GLU A 114 0.78 -0.43 -3.99
CA GLU A 114 1.98 -1.13 -4.43
C GLU A 114 2.81 -0.25 -5.37
N VAL A 115 4.11 -0.26 -5.14
CA VAL A 115 5.12 0.42 -5.95
C VAL A 115 6.02 -0.61 -6.60
N ALA A 116 6.71 -0.24 -7.68
CA ALA A 116 7.60 -1.17 -8.34
C ALA A 116 8.77 -1.55 -7.41
N GLU A 117 9.07 -2.85 -7.32
CA GLU A 117 10.15 -3.37 -6.46
C GLU A 117 11.50 -2.68 -6.74
N LYS A 118 11.78 -2.38 -8.01
CA LYS A 118 12.99 -1.65 -8.42
C LYS A 118 13.12 -0.28 -7.74
N ASP A 119 12.00 0.39 -7.45
CA ASP A 119 12.01 1.71 -6.84
C ASP A 119 12.38 1.61 -5.35
N LEU A 120 12.00 0.52 -4.68
CA LEU A 120 12.40 0.26 -3.29
C LEU A 120 13.89 -0.04 -3.12
N GLN A 121 14.60 -0.37 -4.21
CA GLN A 121 16.03 -0.64 -4.19
C GLN A 121 16.90 0.61 -4.38
N ILE A 122 16.29 1.77 -4.67
CA ILE A 122 16.99 3.04 -4.93
C ILE A 122 17.64 3.58 -3.66
N VAL A 123 16.97 3.44 -2.51
CA VAL A 123 17.37 4.04 -1.23
C VAL A 123 17.45 2.99 -0.12
N LYS A 124 18.25 3.29 0.93
CA LYS A 124 18.49 2.33 2.00
C LYS A 124 17.39 2.29 3.07
N ASP A 125 16.83 3.45 3.38
CA ASP A 125 15.91 3.62 4.49
C ASP A 125 14.47 3.74 4.02
N VAL A 126 14.06 2.76 3.21
CA VAL A 126 12.70 2.61 2.70
C VAL A 126 12.11 1.25 3.05
N TRP A 127 10.84 1.25 3.40
CA TRP A 127 10.04 0.05 3.61
C TRP A 127 8.71 0.19 2.88
N TYR A 128 8.16 -0.93 2.44
CA TYR A 128 6.80 -1.00 1.91
C TYR A 128 5.93 -1.89 2.79
N VAL A 129 4.75 -1.39 3.14
CA VAL A 129 3.73 -2.10 3.91
C VAL A 129 2.43 -2.11 3.12
N GLY A 130 2.11 -3.23 2.53
CA GLY A 130 0.91 -3.37 1.70
C GLY A 130 0.56 -4.82 1.44
N THR A 131 -0.41 -5.03 0.56
CA THR A 131 -0.83 -6.35 0.11
C THR A 131 -0.11 -6.70 -1.19
N ASP A 132 0.34 -7.93 -1.29
CA ASP A 132 0.78 -8.51 -2.57
C ASP A 132 -0.46 -8.76 -3.44
N GLY A 133 -0.62 -7.92 -4.48
CA GLY A 133 -1.76 -8.00 -5.39
C GLY A 133 -1.79 -9.30 -6.18
N LYS A 134 -0.62 -9.85 -6.54
CA LYS A 134 -0.51 -11.13 -7.25
C LYS A 134 -0.98 -12.29 -6.36
N ALA A 135 -0.47 -12.37 -5.14
CA ALA A 135 -0.89 -13.40 -4.17
C ALA A 135 -2.39 -13.32 -3.86
N ALA A 136 -2.95 -12.10 -3.77
CA ALA A 136 -4.39 -11.91 -3.60
C ALA A 136 -5.19 -12.46 -4.79
N GLY A 137 -4.74 -12.20 -6.04
CA GLY A 137 -5.36 -12.75 -7.25
C GLY A 137 -5.26 -14.27 -7.31
N GLU A 138 -4.12 -14.86 -6.96
CA GLU A 138 -3.95 -16.31 -6.88
C GLU A 138 -4.91 -16.97 -5.88
N ILE A 139 -5.12 -16.36 -4.72
CA ILE A 139 -6.07 -16.85 -3.71
C ILE A 139 -7.49 -16.81 -4.28
N GLN A 140 -7.90 -15.72 -4.93
CA GLN A 140 -9.20 -15.61 -5.57
C GLN A 140 -9.41 -16.70 -6.63
N GLY A 141 -8.40 -16.94 -7.48
CA GLY A 141 -8.43 -18.00 -8.49
C GLY A 141 -8.56 -19.39 -7.86
N LYS A 142 -7.80 -19.68 -6.80
CA LYS A 142 -7.90 -20.95 -6.05
C LYS A 142 -9.31 -21.16 -5.46
N LEU A 143 -9.89 -20.12 -4.87
CA LEU A 143 -11.25 -20.18 -4.33
C LEU A 143 -12.30 -20.46 -5.40
N LEU A 144 -12.19 -19.82 -6.56
CA LEU A 144 -13.08 -20.07 -7.70
C LEU A 144 -12.94 -21.50 -8.22
N LYS A 145 -11.69 -22.00 -8.33
CA LYS A 145 -11.44 -23.38 -8.73
C LYS A 145 -12.04 -24.37 -7.75
N GLU A 146 -11.84 -24.17 -6.45
CA GLU A 146 -12.43 -25.04 -5.44
C GLU A 146 -13.95 -25.03 -5.47
N LEU A 147 -14.57 -23.88 -5.70
CA LEU A 147 -16.01 -23.76 -5.84
C LEU A 147 -16.51 -24.54 -7.06
N TRP A 148 -15.83 -24.44 -8.19
CA TRP A 148 -16.13 -25.18 -9.40
C TRP A 148 -16.01 -26.70 -9.17
N ASP A 149 -14.91 -27.16 -8.58
CA ASP A 149 -14.63 -28.57 -8.37
C ASP A 149 -15.66 -29.22 -7.39
N LYS A 150 -16.06 -28.48 -6.35
CA LYS A 150 -16.96 -29.00 -5.29
C LYS A 150 -18.46 -28.81 -5.60
N GLN A 151 -18.82 -27.78 -6.35
CA GLN A 151 -20.21 -27.35 -6.51
C GLN A 151 -20.57 -27.01 -7.96
N LYS A 152 -20.01 -27.72 -8.94
CA LYS A 152 -20.18 -27.43 -10.37
C LYS A 152 -21.64 -27.20 -10.76
N GLN A 153 -22.55 -28.07 -10.32
CA GLN A 153 -23.97 -27.98 -10.66
C GLN A 153 -24.65 -26.67 -10.18
N SER A 154 -24.17 -26.07 -9.11
CA SER A 154 -24.73 -24.81 -8.57
C SER A 154 -24.13 -23.58 -9.21
N VAL A 155 -22.92 -23.69 -9.75
CA VAL A 155 -22.16 -22.57 -10.34
C VAL A 155 -22.38 -22.51 -11.85
N ASP A 156 -22.41 -23.65 -12.54
CA ASP A 156 -22.71 -23.82 -13.96
C ASP A 156 -24.23 -23.83 -14.20
N ARG A 157 -24.88 -22.67 -13.96
CA ARG A 157 -26.34 -22.56 -14.02
C ARG A 157 -26.94 -22.82 -15.40
N ASN A 158 -26.22 -22.46 -16.45
CA ASN A 158 -26.64 -22.66 -17.84
C ASN A 158 -26.18 -23.99 -18.42
N GLN A 159 -25.45 -24.80 -17.64
CA GLN A 159 -24.95 -26.13 -17.97
C GLN A 159 -24.08 -26.18 -19.26
N ASN A 160 -23.34 -25.08 -19.50
CA ASN A 160 -22.49 -24.98 -20.67
C ASN A 160 -21.06 -25.55 -20.44
N GLY A 161 -20.78 -26.01 -19.23
CA GLY A 161 -19.48 -26.55 -18.83
C GLY A 161 -18.41 -25.49 -18.57
N LYS A 162 -18.82 -24.21 -18.44
CA LYS A 162 -17.93 -23.06 -18.22
C LYS A 162 -18.28 -22.34 -16.92
N LEU A 163 -17.29 -21.71 -16.30
CA LEU A 163 -17.49 -20.81 -15.18
C LEU A 163 -17.70 -19.39 -15.72
N ASP A 164 -18.92 -18.91 -15.64
CA ASP A 164 -19.24 -17.51 -15.93
C ASP A 164 -18.95 -16.66 -14.68
N TYR A 165 -18.10 -15.63 -14.82
CA TYR A 165 -17.75 -14.75 -13.72
C TYR A 165 -17.75 -13.28 -14.14
N MET A 166 -17.94 -12.39 -13.14
CA MET A 166 -17.79 -10.95 -13.29
C MET A 166 -16.62 -10.49 -12.45
N LEU A 167 -15.63 -9.86 -13.06
CA LEU A 167 -14.53 -9.22 -12.36
C LEU A 167 -14.84 -7.74 -12.21
N ILE A 168 -14.85 -7.26 -10.95
CA ILE A 168 -15.01 -5.83 -10.63
C ILE A 168 -13.61 -5.28 -10.33
N GLU A 169 -13.14 -4.38 -11.18
CA GLU A 169 -11.86 -3.72 -11.03
C GLU A 169 -12.04 -2.33 -10.41
N GLY A 170 -11.15 -1.94 -9.47
CA GLY A 170 -11.33 -0.79 -8.57
C GLY A 170 -11.46 0.55 -9.26
N LYS A 171 -10.65 1.17 -9.97
CA LYS A 171 -10.79 2.50 -10.61
C LYS A 171 -11.07 2.46 -12.11
N SER A 172 -11.07 1.30 -12.71
CA SER A 172 -11.31 1.08 -14.13
C SER A 172 -12.56 0.25 -14.36
N LEU A 173 -13.18 0.48 -15.49
CA LEU A 173 -14.32 -0.20 -16.06
C LEU A 173 -14.58 -1.62 -15.55
N ILE A 174 -15.83 -1.87 -15.21
CA ILE A 174 -16.38 -3.22 -15.06
C ILE A 174 -16.11 -3.99 -16.35
N MET A 175 -15.14 -4.89 -16.34
CA MET A 175 -14.98 -5.84 -17.43
C MET A 175 -15.73 -7.13 -17.09
N ILE A 176 -16.79 -7.40 -17.82
CA ILE A 176 -17.43 -8.71 -17.80
C ILE A 176 -16.61 -9.58 -18.75
N ARG A 177 -15.88 -10.55 -18.23
CA ARG A 177 -15.23 -11.59 -19.04
C ARG A 177 -15.97 -12.90 -18.81
N PHE A 178 -16.49 -13.45 -19.89
CA PHE A 178 -16.92 -14.84 -19.96
C PHE A 178 -15.74 -15.64 -20.52
N GLY A 179 -15.16 -16.53 -19.73
CA GLY A 179 -14.00 -17.31 -20.14
C GLY A 179 -14.04 -18.74 -19.62
N GLU A 180 -13.34 -19.63 -20.29
CA GLU A 180 -13.05 -20.95 -19.73
C GLU A 180 -12.02 -20.82 -18.60
N LEU A 181 -12.11 -21.67 -17.58
CA LEU A 181 -11.11 -21.72 -16.50
C LEU A 181 -9.67 -21.86 -17.02
N THR A 182 -9.51 -22.50 -18.18
CA THR A 182 -8.24 -22.65 -18.89
C THR A 182 -7.65 -21.32 -19.35
N ASP A 183 -8.46 -20.32 -19.69
CA ASP A 183 -7.98 -19.01 -20.15
C ASP A 183 -7.44 -18.17 -18.99
N PHE A 184 -7.96 -18.37 -17.79
CA PHE A 184 -7.49 -17.68 -16.59
C PHE A 184 -6.06 -18.09 -16.20
N TRP A 185 -5.71 -19.39 -16.40
CA TRP A 185 -4.40 -19.92 -16.07
C TRP A 185 -3.36 -19.75 -17.18
N SER A 186 -3.79 -19.66 -18.45
CA SER A 186 -2.87 -19.50 -19.60
C SER A 186 -2.24 -18.10 -19.69
N GLN A 187 -2.77 -17.10 -19.01
CA GLN A 187 -2.18 -15.75 -18.98
C GLN A 187 -0.97 -15.65 -18.06
N GLU A 188 -0.81 -16.56 -17.09
CA GLU A 188 0.38 -16.57 -16.21
C GLU A 188 1.67 -17.03 -16.93
N GLU A 189 1.57 -17.82 -18.01
CA GLU A 189 2.74 -18.30 -18.76
C GLU A 189 3.32 -17.24 -19.73
N ASN A 190 2.56 -16.19 -20.06
CA ASN A 190 2.98 -15.15 -20.99
C ASN A 190 3.55 -13.88 -20.33
N CYS A 191 3.67 -13.85 -19.01
CA CYS A 191 4.28 -12.76 -18.24
C CYS A 191 5.64 -13.16 -17.62
N ARG A 192 6.46 -13.88 -18.39
CA ARG A 192 7.88 -14.12 -18.06
C ARG A 192 8.79 -13.35 -18.98
#